data_f74a34dded1f7af6d1ffe24c19ec38d6
#
_entry.id   f74a34dded1f7af6d1ffe24c19ec38d6
#
_cell.length_a   1.000
_cell.length_b   1.000
_cell.length_c   1.000
_cell.angle_alpha   90.00
_cell.angle_beta   90.00
_cell.angle_gamma   90.00
#
_symmetry.space_group_name_H-M   'P 1'
#
loop_
_entity.id
_entity.type
_entity.pdbx_description
1 polymer ?
#
loop_
_entity_poly.entity_id
_entity_poly.type
_entity_poly.pdbx_seq_one_letter_code
_entity_poly.pdbx_strand_id
1 'polypeptide(L)'
;MRVEPYWESISRVSRWWEEDHDLDILKVPDAARQPLYSFWYSKHQQVDAKNIEKESMLASQMGFPTIIVDDGWQTDDSNRGYAFCGDWEPSENKFSDFPSHVKKVQSMGIRYLMWFSVPFLGKNTRAWDKFHNKLLCYDEVQQAGVLDLRYPEVREYLKDIYVKAVKEWRIDGLKLDFIDEFYLRPESPAFSEGMDFADV
;
A
#
# COMPACT_ATOMS: atom_id res chain seq x y z
N MET A 1 -7.80 -26.94 -31.75
CA MET A 1 -6.84 -26.19 -30.88
C MET A 1 -6.19 -25.14 -31.76
N ARG A 2 -6.33 -23.84 -31.42
CA ARG A 2 -5.75 -22.74 -32.20
C ARG A 2 -4.33 -22.52 -31.66
N VAL A 3 -3.32 -22.59 -32.50
CA VAL A 3 -1.94 -22.24 -32.10
C VAL A 3 -1.81 -20.73 -32.26
N GLU A 4 -1.72 -20.04 -31.16
CA GLU A 4 -1.55 -18.59 -31.11
C GLU A 4 -0.52 -18.20 -30.05
N PRO A 5 0.13 -17.03 -30.13
CA PRO A 5 1.00 -16.54 -29.09
C PRO A 5 0.27 -16.39 -27.75
N TYR A 6 0.93 -16.68 -26.63
CA TYR A 6 0.32 -16.68 -25.29
C TYR A 6 -0.32 -15.31 -24.92
N TRP A 7 0.27 -14.21 -25.37
CA TRP A 7 -0.27 -12.86 -25.11
C TRP A 7 -1.64 -12.61 -25.79
N GLU A 8 -1.89 -13.23 -26.94
CA GLU A 8 -3.21 -13.18 -27.59
C GLU A 8 -4.25 -13.95 -26.77
N SER A 9 -3.86 -15.10 -26.21
CA SER A 9 -4.72 -15.87 -25.30
C SER A 9 -5.04 -15.07 -24.04
N ILE A 10 -4.04 -14.43 -23.41
CA ILE A 10 -4.23 -13.57 -22.22
C ILE A 10 -5.17 -12.40 -22.56
N SER A 11 -4.92 -11.71 -23.68
CA SER A 11 -5.77 -10.59 -24.10
C SER A 11 -7.21 -11.01 -24.39
N ARG A 12 -7.43 -12.26 -24.85
CA ARG A 12 -8.75 -12.81 -25.06
C ARG A 12 -9.47 -13.13 -23.76
N VAL A 13 -8.74 -13.68 -22.78
CA VAL A 13 -9.28 -13.92 -21.44
C VAL A 13 -9.67 -12.59 -20.79
N SER A 14 -8.83 -11.56 -20.86
CA SER A 14 -9.16 -10.23 -20.34
C SER A 14 -10.44 -9.69 -20.98
N ARG A 15 -10.56 -9.73 -22.31
CA ARG A 15 -11.78 -9.30 -23.00
C ARG A 15 -13.00 -10.10 -22.60
N TRP A 16 -12.87 -11.42 -22.45
CA TRP A 16 -13.97 -12.26 -22.02
C TRP A 16 -14.47 -11.85 -20.61
N TRP A 17 -13.57 -11.56 -19.68
CA TRP A 17 -13.94 -11.04 -18.36
C TRP A 17 -14.68 -9.70 -18.46
N GLU A 18 -14.21 -8.81 -19.33
CA GLU A 18 -14.80 -7.48 -19.56
C GLU A 18 -16.23 -7.58 -20.14
N GLU A 19 -16.42 -8.45 -21.12
CA GLU A 19 -17.65 -8.56 -21.90
C GLU A 19 -18.72 -9.45 -21.24
N ASP A 20 -18.29 -10.54 -20.56
CA ASP A 20 -19.18 -11.62 -20.08
C ASP A 20 -19.67 -11.39 -18.64
N HIS A 21 -19.02 -10.55 -17.88
CA HIS A 21 -19.31 -10.32 -16.46
C HIS A 21 -19.86 -8.93 -16.15
N ASP A 22 -20.19 -8.16 -17.17
CA ASP A 22 -20.75 -6.79 -17.02
C ASP A 22 -19.93 -5.92 -16.05
N LEU A 23 -18.58 -6.12 -16.09
CA LEU A 23 -17.64 -5.42 -15.21
C LEU A 23 -17.48 -3.99 -15.68
N ASP A 24 -17.74 -3.06 -14.78
CA ASP A 24 -17.49 -1.63 -15.00
C ASP A 24 -15.98 -1.36 -14.99
N ILE A 25 -15.36 -1.35 -16.18
CA ILE A 25 -13.92 -1.21 -16.32
C ILE A 25 -13.52 0.24 -16.07
N LEU A 26 -12.83 0.48 -14.99
CA LEU A 26 -12.26 1.78 -14.69
C LEU A 26 -11.24 2.19 -15.75
N LYS A 27 -11.39 3.41 -16.25
CA LYS A 27 -10.41 4.00 -17.17
C LYS A 27 -9.05 4.13 -16.49
N VAL A 28 -8.07 3.36 -16.96
CA VAL A 28 -6.69 3.44 -16.46
C VAL A 28 -6.08 4.79 -16.87
N PRO A 29 -5.57 5.60 -15.92
CA PRO A 29 -4.88 6.84 -16.26
C PRO A 29 -3.65 6.59 -17.14
N ASP A 30 -3.37 7.48 -18.10
CA ASP A 30 -2.21 7.34 -18.99
C ASP A 30 -0.89 7.25 -18.22
N ALA A 31 -0.81 7.91 -17.08
CA ALA A 31 0.33 7.84 -16.18
C ALA A 31 0.63 6.42 -15.65
N ALA A 32 -0.39 5.59 -15.45
CA ALA A 32 -0.23 4.21 -15.00
C ALA A 32 0.29 3.27 -16.09
N ARG A 33 0.36 3.75 -17.35
CA ARG A 33 0.94 3.02 -18.49
C ARG A 33 2.41 3.36 -18.73
N GLN A 34 2.96 4.29 -17.95
CA GLN A 34 4.36 4.71 -18.04
C GLN A 34 5.24 3.91 -17.08
N PRO A 35 6.55 3.81 -17.34
CA PRO A 35 7.48 3.17 -16.42
C PRO A 35 7.51 3.92 -15.09
N LEU A 36 7.72 3.17 -14.00
CA LEU A 36 7.86 3.72 -12.66
C LEU A 36 9.14 3.22 -12.00
N TYR A 37 9.69 4.00 -11.07
CA TYR A 37 10.84 3.61 -10.26
C TYR A 37 10.37 3.25 -8.84
N SER A 38 10.68 2.03 -8.39
CA SER A 38 10.37 1.55 -7.04
C SER A 38 11.63 1.53 -6.18
N PHE A 39 11.57 2.17 -5.03
CA PHE A 39 12.67 2.17 -4.06
C PHE A 39 12.87 0.83 -3.35
N TRP A 40 11.89 -0.07 -3.38
CA TRP A 40 12.01 -1.38 -2.74
C TRP A 40 13.23 -2.17 -3.20
N TYR A 41 13.49 -2.19 -4.50
CA TYR A 41 14.58 -2.98 -5.07
C TYR A 41 15.98 -2.41 -4.81
N SER A 42 16.09 -1.12 -4.50
CA SER A 42 17.38 -0.46 -4.27
C SER A 42 17.66 -0.14 -2.80
N LYS A 43 16.65 0.10 -1.99
CA LYS A 43 16.76 0.59 -0.61
C LYS A 43 16.07 -0.28 0.42
N HIS A 44 15.11 -1.12 0.02
CA HIS A 44 14.21 -1.77 0.97
C HIS A 44 13.62 -0.73 1.94
N GLN A 45 13.69 -0.99 3.25
CA GLN A 45 13.22 -0.06 4.29
C GLN A 45 14.20 1.09 4.63
N GLN A 46 15.36 1.15 3.98
CA GLN A 46 16.37 2.20 4.23
C GLN A 46 16.10 3.45 3.39
N VAL A 47 14.88 3.92 3.39
CA VAL A 47 14.44 5.13 2.70
C VAL A 47 14.51 6.33 3.63
N ASP A 48 14.94 7.49 3.11
CA ASP A 48 14.91 8.79 3.78
C ASP A 48 14.75 9.91 2.75
N ALA A 49 14.40 11.10 3.19
CA ALA A 49 14.16 12.25 2.32
C ALA A 49 15.32 12.52 1.36
N LYS A 50 16.57 12.51 1.87
CA LYS A 50 17.77 12.83 1.09
C LYS A 50 18.01 11.82 -0.03
N ASN A 51 17.90 10.53 0.27
CA ASN A 51 18.11 9.47 -0.71
C ASN A 51 17.00 9.45 -1.75
N ILE A 52 15.74 9.60 -1.32
CA ILE A 52 14.59 9.67 -2.22
C ILE A 52 14.72 10.86 -3.18
N GLU A 53 15.00 12.06 -2.68
CA GLU A 53 15.15 13.26 -3.52
C GLU A 53 16.28 13.12 -4.55
N LYS A 54 17.43 12.58 -4.13
CA LYS A 54 18.57 12.34 -5.02
C LYS A 54 18.24 11.37 -6.15
N GLU A 55 17.65 10.22 -5.81
CA GLU A 55 17.32 9.20 -6.82
C GLU A 55 16.13 9.61 -7.67
N SER A 56 15.16 10.36 -7.13
CA SER A 56 14.06 10.93 -7.91
C SER A 56 14.56 11.90 -8.99
N MET A 57 15.56 12.71 -8.69
CA MET A 57 16.18 13.58 -9.70
C MET A 57 16.79 12.76 -10.84
N LEU A 58 17.49 11.66 -10.53
CA LEU A 58 18.06 10.78 -11.55
C LEU A 58 16.95 10.06 -12.34
N ALA A 59 15.92 9.57 -11.67
CA ALA A 59 14.77 8.92 -12.29
C ALA A 59 14.05 9.87 -13.27
N SER A 60 13.86 11.15 -12.89
CA SER A 60 13.30 12.18 -13.75
C SER A 60 14.14 12.37 -15.02
N GLN A 61 15.46 12.46 -14.88
CA GLN A 61 16.39 12.60 -16.02
C GLN A 61 16.36 11.38 -16.96
N MET A 62 16.06 10.20 -16.43
CA MET A 62 15.90 8.95 -17.18
C MET A 62 14.50 8.76 -17.78
N GLY A 63 13.57 9.70 -17.55
CA GLY A 63 12.23 9.67 -18.10
C GLY A 63 11.22 8.84 -17.28
N PHE A 64 11.48 8.55 -16.01
CA PHE A 64 10.49 7.96 -15.11
C PHE A 64 9.58 9.04 -14.52
N PRO A 65 8.29 9.07 -14.88
CA PRO A 65 7.36 10.08 -14.38
C PRO A 65 6.77 9.77 -13.01
N THR A 66 7.07 8.59 -12.45
CA THR A 66 6.45 8.11 -11.22
C THR A 66 7.46 7.34 -10.37
N ILE A 67 7.44 7.56 -9.06
CA ILE A 67 8.16 6.76 -8.07
C ILE A 67 7.19 6.08 -7.11
N ILE A 68 7.62 4.95 -6.55
CA ILE A 68 7.00 4.33 -5.38
C ILE A 68 8.00 4.38 -4.23
N VAL A 69 7.67 5.10 -3.16
CA VAL A 69 8.34 4.99 -1.86
C VAL A 69 7.69 3.84 -1.13
N ASP A 70 8.43 2.75 -1.06
CA ASP A 70 7.98 1.47 -0.51
C ASP A 70 8.13 1.44 1.02
N ASP A 71 7.94 0.28 1.66
CA ASP A 71 8.01 0.09 3.11
C ASP A 71 9.24 0.74 3.76
N GLY A 72 9.09 1.17 5.01
CA GLY A 72 10.16 1.74 5.83
C GLY A 72 10.09 3.25 6.03
N TRP A 73 9.16 3.95 5.38
CA TRP A 73 8.99 5.39 5.58
C TRP A 73 8.34 5.74 6.93
N GLN A 74 7.58 4.82 7.50
CA GLN A 74 6.80 4.93 8.73
C GLN A 74 7.58 4.55 10.00
N THR A 75 8.81 4.05 9.88
CA THR A 75 9.58 3.53 11.00
C THR A 75 11.08 3.75 10.84
N ASP A 76 11.78 3.87 11.95
CA ASP A 76 13.26 3.86 11.98
C ASP A 76 13.82 2.43 11.99
N ASP A 77 13.01 1.44 12.28
CA ASP A 77 13.40 0.03 12.23
C ASP A 77 13.42 -0.47 10.79
N SER A 78 14.56 -0.90 10.33
CA SER A 78 14.76 -1.43 8.96
C SER A 78 15.01 -2.95 8.94
N ASN A 79 14.43 -3.68 9.88
CA ASN A 79 14.60 -5.14 10.04
C ASN A 79 13.63 -5.98 9.21
N ARG A 80 12.89 -5.37 8.29
CA ARG A 80 11.92 -6.03 7.38
C ARG A 80 10.73 -6.72 8.05
N GLY A 81 10.46 -6.45 9.33
CA GLY A 81 9.25 -6.90 10.00
C GLY A 81 8.11 -5.90 9.83
N TYR A 82 6.90 -6.31 10.20
CA TYR A 82 5.71 -5.46 10.10
C TYR A 82 5.23 -4.97 11.48
N ALA A 83 6.05 -5.12 12.52
CA ALA A 83 5.73 -4.70 13.89
C ALA A 83 5.38 -3.21 14.04
N PHE A 84 5.75 -2.39 13.08
CA PHE A 84 5.51 -0.95 13.05
C PHE A 84 4.50 -0.51 11.97
N CYS A 85 3.81 -1.43 11.32
CA CYS A 85 2.70 -1.12 10.43
C CYS A 85 1.45 -0.80 11.25
N GLY A 86 0.79 0.32 10.99
CA GLY A 86 -0.42 0.70 11.70
C GLY A 86 -0.56 2.20 11.88
N ASP A 87 0.28 2.84 12.66
CA ASP A 87 0.14 4.28 12.92
C ASP A 87 0.24 5.15 11.66
N TRP A 88 1.00 4.70 10.67
CA TRP A 88 1.13 5.32 9.35
C TRP A 88 1.47 6.81 9.41
N GLU A 89 2.45 7.14 10.25
CA GLU A 89 3.04 8.47 10.32
C GLU A 89 4.47 8.41 9.76
N PRO A 90 4.90 9.40 8.95
CA PRO A 90 6.29 9.46 8.50
C PRO A 90 7.27 9.54 9.68
N SER A 91 8.33 8.72 9.66
CA SER A 91 9.37 8.80 10.68
C SER A 91 10.03 10.18 10.66
N GLU A 92 10.03 10.89 11.80
CA GLU A 92 10.63 12.22 11.93
C GLU A 92 12.15 12.23 11.69
N ASN A 93 12.82 11.12 12.01
CA ASN A 93 14.25 10.97 11.74
C ASN A 93 14.59 10.83 10.26
N LYS A 94 13.66 10.27 9.49
CA LYS A 94 13.80 10.09 8.03
C LYS A 94 13.27 11.29 7.24
N PHE A 95 12.25 11.97 7.78
CA PHE A 95 11.53 13.07 7.12
C PHE A 95 11.21 14.18 8.12
N SER A 96 12.03 15.19 8.20
CA SER A 96 11.82 16.33 9.12
C SER A 96 10.61 17.21 8.75
N ASP A 97 10.23 17.24 7.47
CA ASP A 97 9.03 17.91 6.95
C ASP A 97 8.55 17.12 5.73
N PHE A 98 7.67 16.16 5.97
CA PHE A 98 7.21 15.24 4.94
C PHE A 98 6.44 15.92 3.80
N PRO A 99 5.48 16.84 4.05
CA PRO A 99 4.80 17.55 2.96
C PRO A 99 5.74 18.37 2.07
N SER A 100 6.73 19.03 2.65
CA SER A 100 7.74 19.78 1.88
C SER A 100 8.63 18.85 1.05
N HIS A 101 8.98 17.68 1.58
CA HIS A 101 9.69 16.62 0.86
C HIS A 101 8.89 16.14 -0.37
N VAL A 102 7.61 15.78 -0.19
CA VAL A 102 6.73 15.36 -1.29
C VAL A 102 6.65 16.43 -2.37
N LYS A 103 6.40 17.69 -1.98
CA LYS A 103 6.34 18.82 -2.91
C LYS A 103 7.65 19.00 -3.68
N LYS A 104 8.80 18.80 -3.03
CA LYS A 104 10.12 18.90 -3.67
C LYS A 104 10.30 17.83 -4.74
N VAL A 105 9.91 16.58 -4.47
CA VAL A 105 9.96 15.50 -5.47
C VAL A 105 9.01 15.79 -6.63
N GLN A 106 7.78 16.21 -6.34
CA GLN A 106 6.79 16.58 -7.36
C GLN A 106 7.29 17.74 -8.26
N SER A 107 8.06 18.67 -7.71
CA SER A 107 8.66 19.77 -8.50
C SER A 107 9.65 19.31 -9.57
N MET A 108 10.13 18.07 -9.50
CA MET A 108 10.98 17.43 -10.52
C MET A 108 10.15 16.81 -11.67
N GLY A 109 8.83 16.98 -11.68
CA GLY A 109 7.92 16.38 -12.67
C GLY A 109 7.59 14.91 -12.37
N ILE A 110 7.78 14.45 -11.13
CA ILE A 110 7.56 13.06 -10.68
C ILE A 110 6.31 12.97 -9.82
N ARG A 111 5.48 11.96 -10.06
CA ARG A 111 4.38 11.56 -9.17
C ARG A 111 4.92 10.72 -8.02
N TYR A 112 4.45 11.02 -6.82
CA TYR A 112 4.85 10.37 -5.58
C TYR A 112 3.80 9.37 -5.14
N LEU A 113 4.07 8.08 -5.27
CA LEU A 113 3.23 7.00 -4.74
C LEU A 113 3.85 6.47 -3.45
N MET A 114 3.00 6.10 -2.51
CA MET A 114 3.40 5.67 -1.18
C MET A 114 2.81 4.29 -0.85
N TRP A 115 3.64 3.44 -0.28
CA TRP A 115 3.28 2.08 0.09
C TRP A 115 2.54 2.01 1.43
N PHE A 116 1.56 1.10 1.48
CA PHE A 116 0.86 0.71 2.70
C PHE A 116 0.63 -0.80 2.68
N SER A 117 0.96 -1.49 3.79
CA SER A 117 0.51 -2.87 4.01
C SER A 117 -0.90 -2.82 4.56
N VAL A 118 -1.87 -2.89 3.69
CA VAL A 118 -3.27 -2.65 4.06
C VAL A 118 -3.75 -3.47 5.27
N PRO A 119 -3.48 -4.81 5.33
CA PRO A 119 -4.02 -5.65 6.39
C PRO A 119 -3.25 -5.59 7.71
N PHE A 120 -1.96 -5.21 7.70
CA PHE A 120 -1.12 -5.46 8.86
C PHE A 120 -1.25 -4.39 9.95
N LEU A 121 -1.51 -4.88 11.17
CA LEU A 121 -1.45 -4.12 12.41
C LEU A 121 -0.27 -4.61 13.24
N GLY A 122 0.78 -3.80 13.33
CA GLY A 122 2.01 -4.13 14.02
C GLY A 122 1.91 -3.96 15.53
N LYS A 123 2.52 -4.89 16.26
CA LYS A 123 2.50 -4.93 17.74
C LYS A 123 3.11 -3.70 18.40
N ASN A 124 4.01 -3.01 17.71
CA ASN A 124 4.73 -1.84 18.23
C ASN A 124 4.10 -0.51 17.81
N THR A 125 2.80 -0.48 17.56
CA THR A 125 2.07 0.72 17.17
C THR A 125 1.03 1.12 18.21
N ARG A 126 0.67 2.41 18.25
CA ARG A 126 -0.46 2.90 19.07
C ARG A 126 -1.81 2.33 18.59
N ALA A 127 -1.91 2.08 17.29
CA ALA A 127 -3.09 1.47 16.70
C ALA A 127 -3.32 0.04 17.23
N TRP A 128 -2.26 -0.66 17.65
CA TRP A 128 -2.35 -1.98 18.28
C TRP A 128 -3.25 -1.94 19.53
N ASP A 129 -3.08 -0.97 20.40
CA ASP A 129 -3.88 -0.85 21.63
C ASP A 129 -5.37 -0.73 21.33
N LYS A 130 -5.73 -0.17 20.17
CA LYS A 130 -7.11 0.04 19.76
C LYS A 130 -7.73 -1.16 19.03
N PHE A 131 -6.94 -1.90 18.24
CA PHE A 131 -7.47 -2.87 17.30
C PHE A 131 -6.93 -4.30 17.43
N HIS A 132 -6.04 -4.59 18.40
CA HIS A 132 -5.48 -5.94 18.58
C HIS A 132 -6.52 -7.04 18.85
N ASN A 133 -7.72 -6.67 19.30
CA ASN A 133 -8.85 -7.58 19.49
C ASN A 133 -9.78 -7.71 18.25
N LYS A 134 -9.41 -7.10 17.13
CA LYS A 134 -10.15 -7.08 15.86
C LYS A 134 -9.27 -7.58 14.71
N LEU A 135 -8.70 -8.76 14.91
CA LEU A 135 -7.78 -9.38 13.97
C LEU A 135 -8.37 -10.69 13.44
N LEU A 136 -8.12 -10.97 12.16
CA LEU A 136 -8.38 -12.28 11.55
C LEU A 136 -7.39 -13.33 12.04
N CYS A 137 -6.13 -12.94 12.21
CA CYS A 137 -5.06 -13.77 12.77
C CYS A 137 -3.91 -12.90 13.26
N TYR A 138 -2.95 -13.52 13.96
CA TYR A 138 -1.69 -12.88 14.35
C TYR A 138 -0.51 -13.77 13.95
N ASP A 139 0.55 -13.15 13.41
CA ASP A 139 1.80 -13.81 13.04
C ASP A 139 2.93 -13.36 13.98
N GLU A 140 3.44 -14.31 14.76
CA GLU A 140 4.54 -14.07 15.71
C GLU A 140 5.87 -13.73 15.02
N VAL A 141 6.10 -14.23 13.81
CA VAL A 141 7.35 -13.97 13.08
C VAL A 141 7.34 -12.54 12.55
N GLN A 142 6.21 -12.10 12.01
CA GLN A 142 6.02 -10.74 11.51
C GLN A 142 5.75 -9.72 12.62
N GLN A 143 5.39 -10.20 13.82
CA GLN A 143 4.91 -9.38 14.94
C GLN A 143 3.78 -8.42 14.53
N ALA A 144 2.87 -8.91 13.71
CA ALA A 144 1.74 -8.18 13.19
C ALA A 144 0.51 -9.07 13.07
N GLY A 145 -0.67 -8.47 13.26
CA GLY A 145 -1.94 -9.12 13.00
C GLY A 145 -2.55 -8.64 11.69
N VAL A 146 -3.42 -9.45 11.12
CA VAL A 146 -4.26 -9.09 9.97
C VAL A 146 -5.56 -8.50 10.50
N LEU A 147 -5.83 -7.25 10.17
CA LEU A 147 -7.06 -6.54 10.57
C LEU A 147 -8.31 -7.23 10.03
N ASP A 148 -9.36 -7.22 10.82
CA ASP A 148 -10.65 -7.80 10.44
C ASP A 148 -11.59 -6.72 9.89
N LEU A 149 -11.80 -6.73 8.57
CA LEU A 149 -12.64 -5.75 7.89
C LEU A 149 -14.14 -5.90 8.18
N ARG A 150 -14.57 -6.97 8.86
CA ARG A 150 -15.96 -7.12 9.30
C ARG A 150 -16.35 -6.08 10.35
N TYR A 151 -15.37 -5.44 11.00
CA TYR A 151 -15.60 -4.32 11.92
C TYR A 151 -15.64 -2.98 11.18
N PRO A 152 -16.76 -2.23 11.23
CA PRO A 152 -16.89 -0.92 10.60
C PRO A 152 -15.79 0.07 11.00
N GLU A 153 -15.41 0.10 12.27
CA GLU A 153 -14.38 0.99 12.78
C GLU A 153 -12.96 0.69 12.23
N VAL A 154 -12.69 -0.55 11.84
CA VAL A 154 -11.44 -0.93 11.16
C VAL A 154 -11.42 -0.36 9.75
N ARG A 155 -12.55 -0.46 9.03
CA ARG A 155 -12.66 0.13 7.68
C ARG A 155 -12.55 1.65 7.71
N GLU A 156 -13.21 2.32 8.67
CA GLU A 156 -13.10 3.77 8.84
C GLU A 156 -11.65 4.17 9.16
N TYR A 157 -10.97 3.44 10.04
CA TYR A 157 -9.57 3.68 10.36
C TYR A 157 -8.66 3.61 9.12
N LEU A 158 -8.79 2.57 8.30
CA LEU A 158 -8.01 2.45 7.05
C LEU A 158 -8.35 3.57 6.06
N LYS A 159 -9.63 3.88 5.90
CA LYS A 159 -10.07 5.00 5.06
C LYS A 159 -9.44 6.32 5.48
N ASP A 160 -9.44 6.62 6.78
CA ASP A 160 -8.91 7.87 7.31
C ASP A 160 -7.40 8.01 7.06
N ILE A 161 -6.64 6.91 7.16
CA ILE A 161 -5.21 6.87 6.82
C ILE A 161 -4.99 7.31 5.37
N TYR A 162 -5.72 6.70 4.42
CA TYR A 162 -5.53 7.00 2.99
C TYR A 162 -6.01 8.41 2.63
N VAL A 163 -7.13 8.83 3.20
CA VAL A 163 -7.65 10.20 3.03
C VAL A 163 -6.65 11.23 3.55
N LYS A 164 -6.04 10.98 4.73
CA LYS A 164 -4.98 11.82 5.28
C LYS A 164 -3.78 11.91 4.34
N ALA A 165 -3.28 10.78 3.87
CA ALA A 165 -2.12 10.73 2.98
C ALA A 165 -2.34 11.57 1.71
N VAL A 166 -3.50 11.45 1.08
CA VAL A 166 -3.82 12.20 -0.14
C VAL A 166 -4.08 13.68 0.16
N LYS A 167 -4.81 14.00 1.23
CA LYS A 167 -5.24 15.39 1.49
C LYS A 167 -4.19 16.24 2.19
N GLU A 168 -3.48 15.67 3.18
CA GLU A 168 -2.53 16.41 4.00
C GLU A 168 -1.12 16.36 3.43
N TRP A 169 -0.66 15.17 3.02
CA TRP A 169 0.70 15.01 2.47
C TRP A 169 0.76 15.25 0.97
N ARG A 170 -0.40 15.34 0.31
CA ARG A 170 -0.50 15.65 -1.13
C ARG A 170 0.22 14.64 -2.03
N ILE A 171 0.29 13.37 -1.62
CA ILE A 171 0.81 12.31 -2.47
C ILE A 171 -0.11 12.07 -3.68
N ASP A 172 0.45 11.57 -4.78
CA ASP A 172 -0.28 11.37 -6.04
C ASP A 172 -0.98 10.02 -6.14
N GLY A 173 -0.65 9.08 -5.26
CA GLY A 173 -1.27 7.77 -5.25
C GLY A 173 -0.73 6.83 -4.17
N LEU A 174 -1.33 5.64 -4.12
CA LEU A 174 -1.06 4.62 -3.12
C LEU A 174 -0.60 3.33 -3.81
N LYS A 175 0.39 2.65 -3.24
CA LYS A 175 0.63 1.22 -3.46
C LYS A 175 0.00 0.49 -2.29
N LEU A 176 -1.11 -0.20 -2.52
CA LEU A 176 -1.81 -1.02 -1.54
C LEU A 176 -1.30 -2.46 -1.67
N ASP A 177 -0.66 -2.95 -0.62
CA ASP A 177 0.00 -4.25 -0.61
C ASP A 177 -0.67 -5.23 0.35
N PHE A 178 -0.46 -6.53 0.13
CA PHE A 178 -0.95 -7.62 0.97
C PHE A 178 -2.48 -7.72 1.09
N ILE A 179 -3.25 -7.19 0.15
CA ILE A 179 -4.71 -7.26 0.17
C ILE A 179 -5.23 -8.70 0.11
N ASP A 180 -4.43 -9.63 -0.40
CA ASP A 180 -4.68 -11.07 -0.44
C ASP A 180 -4.63 -11.75 0.94
N GLU A 181 -4.12 -11.05 1.97
CA GLU A 181 -4.15 -11.53 3.35
C GLU A 181 -5.54 -11.40 4.02
N PHE A 182 -6.44 -10.62 3.42
CA PHE A 182 -7.83 -10.51 3.89
C PHE A 182 -8.66 -11.73 3.52
N TYR A 183 -8.40 -12.87 4.16
CA TYR A 183 -9.22 -14.07 4.01
C TYR A 183 -9.44 -14.75 5.37
N LEU A 184 -10.58 -15.44 5.50
CA LEU A 184 -10.90 -16.21 6.71
C LEU A 184 -10.05 -17.47 6.75
N ARG A 185 -9.37 -17.65 7.87
CA ARG A 185 -8.59 -18.84 8.21
C ARG A 185 -9.39 -19.72 9.21
N PRO A 186 -9.05 -21.01 9.38
CA PRO A 186 -9.70 -21.85 10.38
C PRO A 186 -9.65 -21.28 11.81
N GLU A 187 -8.60 -20.54 12.14
CA GLU A 187 -8.40 -19.88 13.42
C GLU A 187 -9.00 -18.48 13.52
N SER A 188 -9.55 -17.94 12.43
CA SER A 188 -10.15 -16.61 12.44
C SER A 188 -11.38 -16.56 13.36
N PRO A 189 -11.63 -15.44 14.05
CA PRO A 189 -12.78 -15.30 14.93
C PRO A 189 -14.10 -15.53 14.19
N ALA A 190 -15.04 -16.20 14.84
CA ALA A 190 -16.39 -16.33 14.32
C ALA A 190 -17.06 -14.96 14.22
N PHE A 191 -18.08 -14.85 13.36
CA PHE A 191 -18.90 -13.65 13.27
C PHE A 191 -19.53 -13.32 14.63
N SER A 192 -19.43 -12.07 15.07
CA SER A 192 -19.85 -11.64 16.40
C SER A 192 -20.47 -10.24 16.38
N GLU A 193 -20.98 -9.82 17.54
CA GLU A 193 -21.54 -8.48 17.72
C GLU A 193 -20.52 -7.38 17.32
N GLY A 194 -21.00 -6.38 16.62
CA GLY A 194 -20.20 -5.26 16.10
C GLY A 194 -19.64 -5.49 14.70
N MET A 195 -19.76 -6.68 14.13
CA MET A 195 -19.46 -6.99 12.74
C MET A 195 -20.69 -6.79 11.86
N ASP A 196 -20.52 -6.37 10.60
CA ASP A 196 -21.64 -6.10 9.67
C ASP A 196 -21.61 -6.89 8.36
N PHE A 197 -20.56 -7.65 8.05
CA PHE A 197 -20.58 -8.67 7.02
C PHE A 197 -19.87 -9.97 7.40
N ALA A 198 -20.40 -11.07 6.83
CA ALA A 198 -19.90 -12.40 7.06
C ALA A 198 -18.87 -12.85 6.02
N ASP A 199 -18.90 -12.24 4.82
CA ASP A 199 -18.02 -12.60 3.71
C ASP A 199 -16.82 -11.64 3.67
N VAL A 200 -15.62 -12.19 3.80
CA VAL A 200 -14.33 -11.49 3.73
C VAL A 200 -13.42 -12.22 2.76
#